data_6ce61337af19b4b82a22f8af6f126848
#
_entry.id   6ce61337af19b4b82a22f8af6f126848
#
_cell.length_a   1.000
_cell.length_b   1.000
_cell.length_c   1.000
_cell.angle_alpha   90.00
_cell.angle_beta   90.00
_cell.angle_gamma   90.00
#
_symmetry.space_group_name_H-M   'P 1'
#
loop_
_entity.id
_entity.type
_entity.pdbx_description
1 polymer ?
#
loop_
_entity_poly.entity_id
_entity_poly.type
_entity_poly.pdbx_seq_one_letter_code
_entity_poly.pdbx_strand_id
1 'polypeptide(L)'
;MTSLRRLYLKHGIKCKKVRHEKVMPMKARTNFVKNCQLLLKEIDQAKSEGRQLVYLDEINFTKRSLKLREWSAKNSNLTVDQKEVYVGYRSVIASMTDETGIGLVMIYEQAITAVDFAFYLKKLRSKSGTKPLALFMDRLAVHKSKEITPLWTKLNIKPVFNVSYSPEFNGIEAVFSKVKRHFNSQRLNNLVNKIGFNADKEIEAAFGLITVDHCAACVRKSLFLLKRES
;
A
#
# COMPACT_ATOMS: atom_id res chain seq x y z
N MET A 1 -0.07 26.06 25.44
CA MET A 1 -0.52 24.76 26.02
C MET A 1 -1.43 25.07 27.19
N THR A 2 -2.60 24.44 27.25
CA THR A 2 -3.52 24.55 28.38
C THR A 2 -2.91 23.90 29.62
N SER A 3 -3.19 24.44 30.81
CA SER A 3 -2.70 23.93 32.09
C SER A 3 -3.01 22.44 32.29
N LEU A 4 -4.15 21.98 31.83
CA LEU A 4 -4.58 20.57 31.91
C LEU A 4 -3.64 19.62 31.14
N ARG A 5 -3.18 20.00 29.95
CA ARG A 5 -2.24 19.18 29.17
C ARG A 5 -0.87 19.08 29.85
N ARG A 6 -0.41 20.17 30.50
CA ARG A 6 0.83 20.14 31.28
C ARG A 6 0.70 19.21 32.50
N LEU A 7 -0.46 19.23 33.16
CA LEU A 7 -0.75 18.34 34.29
C LEU A 7 -0.71 16.87 33.84
N TYR A 8 -1.39 16.53 32.75
CA TYR A 8 -1.36 15.16 32.23
C TYR A 8 0.05 14.69 31.89
N LEU A 9 0.85 15.54 31.22
CA LEU A 9 2.23 15.19 30.86
C LEU A 9 3.10 15.01 32.12
N LYS A 10 2.90 15.83 33.17
CA LYS A 10 3.61 15.71 34.45
C LYS A 10 3.32 14.36 35.13
N HIS A 11 2.11 13.83 34.98
CA HIS A 11 1.70 12.52 35.51
C HIS A 11 1.90 11.36 34.50
N GLY A 12 2.70 11.55 33.43
CA GLY A 12 2.97 10.50 32.43
C GLY A 12 1.78 10.13 31.57
N ILE A 13 0.66 10.87 31.65
CA ILE A 13 -0.56 10.62 30.86
C ILE A 13 -0.39 11.27 29.49
N LYS A 14 -0.40 10.46 28.44
CA LYS A 14 -0.31 10.91 27.04
C LYS A 14 -1.54 10.46 26.27
N CYS A 15 -2.10 11.36 25.46
CA CYS A 15 -3.12 10.98 24.48
C CYS A 15 -2.49 10.04 23.45
N LYS A 16 -2.87 8.78 23.47
CA LYS A 16 -2.39 7.76 22.54
C LYS A 16 -3.47 7.44 21.52
N LYS A 17 -3.08 7.23 20.27
CA LYS A 17 -3.98 6.69 19.27
C LYS A 17 -4.26 5.23 19.61
N VAL A 18 -5.53 4.86 19.71
CA VAL A 18 -5.92 3.45 19.84
C VAL A 18 -5.45 2.72 18.57
N ARG A 19 -4.64 1.70 18.76
CA ARG A 19 -4.24 0.81 17.66
C ARG A 19 -5.19 -0.37 17.66
N HIS A 20 -5.79 -0.63 16.51
CA HIS A 20 -6.50 -1.89 16.30
C HIS A 20 -5.44 -2.97 16.07
N GLU A 21 -5.23 -3.80 17.05
CA GLU A 21 -4.37 -4.97 16.90
C GLU A 21 -5.17 -6.06 16.22
N LYS A 22 -4.74 -6.47 15.02
CA LYS A 22 -5.31 -7.66 14.38
C LYS A 22 -4.81 -8.88 15.14
N VAL A 23 -5.70 -9.50 15.91
CA VAL A 23 -5.38 -10.76 16.57
C VAL A 23 -5.18 -11.82 15.50
N MET A 24 -3.95 -12.31 15.39
CA MET A 24 -3.63 -13.40 14.48
C MET A 24 -4.32 -14.69 14.93
N PRO A 25 -5.05 -15.40 14.06
CA PRO A 25 -5.66 -16.67 14.42
C PRO A 25 -4.63 -17.66 14.98
N MET A 26 -5.01 -18.49 15.94
CA MET A 26 -4.10 -19.38 16.66
C MET A 26 -3.29 -20.30 15.72
N LYS A 27 -3.94 -20.86 14.67
CA LYS A 27 -3.26 -21.65 13.62
C LYS A 27 -2.20 -20.87 12.84
N ALA A 28 -2.37 -19.56 12.68
CA ALA A 28 -1.39 -18.73 12.00
C ALA A 28 -0.19 -18.40 12.90
N ARG A 29 -0.40 -18.30 14.22
CA ARG A 29 0.67 -18.06 15.20
C ARG A 29 1.65 -19.23 15.30
N THR A 30 1.15 -20.47 15.30
CA THR A 30 1.96 -21.68 15.51
C THR A 30 3.08 -21.85 14.47
N ASN A 31 2.86 -21.38 13.24
CA ASN A 31 3.84 -21.48 12.15
C ASN A 31 4.42 -20.15 11.70
N PHE A 32 4.21 -19.08 12.48
CA PHE A 32 4.58 -17.72 12.05
C PHE A 32 6.07 -17.59 11.79
N VAL A 33 6.91 -17.91 12.77
CA VAL A 33 8.37 -17.84 12.65
C VAL A 33 8.88 -18.71 11.48
N LYS A 34 8.38 -19.94 11.38
CA LYS A 34 8.74 -20.83 10.26
C LYS A 34 8.36 -20.24 8.90
N ASN A 35 7.19 -19.61 8.80
CA ASN A 35 6.74 -18.95 7.57
C ASN A 35 7.60 -17.71 7.25
N CYS A 36 8.05 -16.94 8.25
CA CYS A 36 8.98 -15.83 8.05
C CYS A 36 10.33 -16.34 7.52
N GLN A 37 10.85 -17.42 8.09
CA GLN A 37 12.11 -18.05 7.63
C GLN A 37 12.00 -18.59 6.20
N LEU A 38 10.87 -19.22 5.85
CA LEU A 38 10.63 -19.69 4.48
C LEU A 38 10.54 -18.52 3.50
N LEU A 39 9.84 -17.46 3.86
CA LEU A 39 9.74 -16.26 3.04
C LEU A 39 11.11 -15.62 2.79
N LEU A 40 11.97 -15.51 3.81
CA LEU A 40 13.33 -15.00 3.63
C LEU A 40 14.12 -15.88 2.66
N LYS A 41 14.05 -17.21 2.78
CA LYS A 41 14.70 -18.13 1.85
C LYS A 41 14.20 -17.95 0.41
N GLU A 42 12.88 -17.75 0.21
CA GLU A 42 12.31 -17.50 -1.12
C GLU A 42 12.81 -16.18 -1.72
N ILE A 43 12.93 -15.12 -0.90
CA ILE A 43 13.47 -13.83 -1.32
C ILE A 43 14.96 -13.96 -1.70
N ASP A 44 15.77 -14.62 -0.87
CA ASP A 44 17.20 -14.78 -1.10
C ASP A 44 17.46 -15.68 -2.33
N GLN A 45 16.66 -16.72 -2.51
CA GLN A 45 16.69 -17.54 -3.71
C GLN A 45 16.34 -16.73 -4.96
N ALA A 46 15.29 -15.91 -4.93
CA ALA A 46 14.93 -15.07 -6.06
C ALA A 46 16.07 -14.11 -6.44
N LYS A 47 16.74 -13.53 -5.45
CA LYS A 47 17.92 -12.67 -5.66
C LYS A 47 19.10 -13.44 -6.25
N SER A 48 19.40 -14.64 -5.75
CA SER A 48 20.48 -15.47 -6.29
C SER A 48 20.23 -15.95 -7.73
N GLU A 49 18.96 -16.08 -8.11
CA GLU A 49 18.54 -16.34 -9.50
C GLU A 49 18.62 -15.08 -10.40
N GLY A 50 19.12 -13.95 -9.91
CA GLY A 50 19.21 -12.69 -10.65
C GLY A 50 17.85 -12.03 -10.93
N ARG A 51 16.80 -12.40 -10.21
CA ARG A 51 15.48 -11.84 -10.37
C ARG A 51 15.37 -10.46 -9.70
N GLN A 52 14.77 -9.52 -10.39
CA GLN A 52 14.39 -8.24 -9.78
C GLN A 52 13.18 -8.45 -8.86
N LEU A 53 13.33 -8.07 -7.60
CA LEU A 53 12.24 -8.13 -6.62
C LEU A 53 11.30 -6.93 -6.83
N VAL A 54 10.04 -7.21 -7.12
CA VAL A 54 8.99 -6.21 -7.36
C VAL A 54 7.93 -6.39 -6.28
N TYR A 55 7.69 -5.35 -5.48
CA TYR A 55 6.63 -5.31 -4.47
C TYR A 55 5.34 -4.85 -5.11
N LEU A 56 4.27 -5.59 -4.94
CA LEU A 56 2.97 -5.34 -5.55
C LEU A 56 1.86 -5.47 -4.49
N ASP A 57 0.83 -4.63 -4.62
CA ASP A 57 -0.40 -4.76 -3.84
C ASP A 57 -1.52 -3.92 -4.45
N GLU A 58 -2.75 -4.08 -3.93
CA GLU A 58 -3.92 -3.31 -4.29
C GLU A 58 -4.30 -2.31 -3.20
N ILE A 59 -4.69 -1.12 -3.63
CA ILE A 59 -5.18 -0.07 -2.76
C ILE A 59 -6.51 0.48 -3.24
N ASN A 60 -7.47 0.66 -2.31
CA ASN A 60 -8.78 1.20 -2.62
C ASN A 60 -8.94 2.63 -2.09
N PHE A 61 -9.53 3.49 -2.92
CA PHE A 61 -9.94 4.83 -2.59
C PHE A 61 -11.46 4.88 -2.55
N THR A 62 -12.02 5.11 -1.37
CA THR A 62 -13.46 5.08 -1.14
C THR A 62 -13.94 6.34 -0.44
N LYS A 63 -15.26 6.56 -0.51
CA LYS A 63 -15.99 7.66 0.13
C LYS A 63 -15.67 7.86 1.63
N ARG A 64 -15.39 6.77 2.36
CA ARG A 64 -15.31 6.78 3.83
C ARG A 64 -13.97 7.24 4.43
N SER A 65 -12.96 7.53 3.60
CA SER A 65 -11.60 7.78 4.09
C SER A 65 -11.29 9.22 4.51
N LEU A 66 -12.23 10.15 4.37
CA LEU A 66 -12.02 11.55 4.77
C LEU A 66 -12.21 11.74 6.27
N LYS A 67 -11.09 11.88 6.99
CA LYS A 67 -11.08 12.55 8.30
C LYS A 67 -10.96 14.04 8.01
N LEU A 68 -12.10 14.74 8.01
CA LEU A 68 -12.19 16.16 7.77
C LEU A 68 -11.70 16.93 9.01
N ARG A 69 -10.40 17.24 9.08
CA ARG A 69 -9.85 18.19 10.04
C ARG A 69 -8.87 19.09 9.32
N GLU A 70 -9.16 20.38 9.30
CA GLU A 70 -8.31 21.42 8.73
C GLU A 70 -8.12 22.53 9.74
N TRP A 71 -7.00 23.24 9.63
CA TRP A 71 -6.76 24.45 10.41
C TRP A 71 -7.60 25.58 9.83
N SER A 72 -8.41 26.24 10.67
CA SER A 72 -9.21 27.38 10.27
C SER A 72 -9.13 28.50 11.29
N ALA A 73 -9.47 29.73 10.86
CA ALA A 73 -9.51 30.87 11.76
C ALA A 73 -10.55 30.65 12.86
N LYS A 74 -10.29 31.20 14.05
CA LYS A 74 -11.23 31.21 15.17
C LYS A 74 -12.53 31.87 14.68
N ASN A 75 -13.64 31.20 14.78
CA ASN A 75 -14.98 31.62 14.30
C ASN A 75 -15.27 31.35 12.82
N SER A 76 -14.44 30.65 12.08
CA SER A 76 -14.84 30.15 10.76
C SER A 76 -15.50 28.79 10.87
N ASN A 77 -16.64 28.61 10.23
CA ASN A 77 -17.28 27.30 10.06
C ASN A 77 -16.81 26.71 8.74
N LEU A 78 -16.03 25.64 8.81
CA LEU A 78 -15.71 24.85 7.63
C LEU A 78 -16.88 23.91 7.35
N THR A 79 -17.72 24.29 6.41
CA THR A 79 -18.83 23.45 5.94
C THR A 79 -18.52 22.95 4.54
N VAL A 80 -18.71 21.66 4.32
CA VAL A 80 -18.56 21.01 3.02
C VAL A 80 -19.89 20.33 2.69
N ASP A 81 -20.38 20.53 1.48
CA ASP A 81 -21.60 19.83 1.04
C ASP A 81 -21.32 18.31 1.03
N GLN A 82 -22.25 17.57 1.66
CA GLN A 82 -22.14 16.11 1.76
C GLN A 82 -22.13 15.43 0.38
N LYS A 83 -22.75 16.06 -0.63
CA LYS A 83 -22.72 15.56 -2.02
C LYS A 83 -21.36 15.73 -2.68
N GLU A 84 -20.66 16.81 -2.37
CA GLU A 84 -19.29 17.06 -2.89
C GLU A 84 -18.23 16.15 -2.26
N VAL A 85 -18.53 15.54 -1.11
CA VAL A 85 -17.66 14.56 -0.46
C VAL A 85 -17.62 13.23 -1.23
N TYR A 86 -18.50 13.03 -2.23
CA TYR A 86 -18.54 11.80 -2.99
C TYR A 86 -17.39 11.70 -4.01
N VAL A 87 -16.47 10.77 -3.79
CA VAL A 87 -15.55 10.29 -4.83
C VAL A 87 -16.00 8.89 -5.22
N GLY A 88 -16.16 8.65 -6.50
CA GLY A 88 -16.43 7.32 -7.02
C GLY A 88 -15.36 6.32 -6.54
N TYR A 89 -15.75 5.07 -6.39
CA TYR A 89 -14.84 4.00 -6.00
C TYR A 89 -13.69 3.89 -7.01
N ARG A 90 -12.46 3.80 -6.51
CA ARG A 90 -11.28 3.50 -7.32
C ARG A 90 -10.48 2.40 -6.66
N SER A 91 -10.13 1.38 -7.41
CA SER A 91 -9.13 0.39 -7.07
C SER A 91 -7.87 0.63 -7.86
N VAL A 92 -6.72 0.49 -7.25
CA VAL A 92 -5.43 0.69 -7.91
C VAL A 92 -4.55 -0.51 -7.65
N ILE A 93 -4.00 -1.09 -8.71
CA ILE A 93 -2.86 -2.01 -8.60
C ILE A 93 -1.60 -1.20 -8.83
N ALA A 94 -0.65 -1.29 -7.93
CA ALA A 94 0.64 -0.64 -8.09
C ALA A 94 1.79 -1.58 -7.76
N SER A 95 2.91 -1.34 -8.42
CA SER A 95 4.17 -2.03 -8.14
C SER A 95 5.28 -1.05 -7.86
N MET A 96 6.28 -1.48 -7.11
CA MET A 96 7.51 -0.73 -6.87
C MET A 96 8.71 -1.65 -6.74
N THR A 97 9.88 -1.07 -6.92
CA THR A 97 11.17 -1.68 -6.56
C THR A 97 11.97 -0.73 -5.67
N ASP A 98 12.97 -1.23 -4.99
CA ASP A 98 13.94 -0.43 -4.25
C ASP A 98 14.95 0.29 -5.15
N GLU A 99 15.14 -0.20 -6.38
CA GLU A 99 16.09 0.36 -7.35
C GLU A 99 15.51 1.48 -8.21
N THR A 100 14.26 1.33 -8.67
CA THR A 100 13.64 2.22 -9.66
C THR A 100 12.43 2.99 -9.14
N GLY A 101 12.02 2.74 -7.89
CA GLY A 101 10.86 3.40 -7.27
C GLY A 101 9.53 2.83 -7.75
N ILE A 102 8.54 3.69 -7.98
CA ILE A 102 7.21 3.29 -8.46
C ILE A 102 7.31 2.77 -9.89
N GLY A 103 6.81 1.54 -10.09
CA GLY A 103 6.82 0.86 -11.37
C GLY A 103 5.59 1.15 -12.22
N LEU A 104 4.64 0.23 -12.25
CA LEU A 104 3.36 0.34 -12.95
C LEU A 104 2.25 0.67 -11.97
N VAL A 105 1.43 1.66 -12.30
CA VAL A 105 0.21 2.02 -11.57
C VAL A 105 -0.95 1.92 -12.55
N MET A 106 -2.01 1.20 -12.18
CA MET A 106 -3.23 1.09 -12.99
C MET A 106 -4.45 1.32 -12.11
N ILE A 107 -5.35 2.20 -12.56
CA ILE A 107 -6.54 2.63 -11.84
C ILE A 107 -7.77 2.00 -12.49
N TYR A 108 -8.68 1.50 -11.66
CA TYR A 108 -9.94 0.86 -12.05
C TYR A 108 -11.11 1.48 -11.31
N GLU A 109 -12.26 1.59 -11.96
CA GLU A 109 -13.49 2.12 -11.36
C GLU A 109 -14.27 1.10 -10.52
N GLN A 110 -13.82 -0.14 -10.52
CA GLN A 110 -14.44 -1.26 -9.83
C GLN A 110 -13.41 -2.11 -9.07
N ALA A 111 -13.88 -3.10 -8.33
CA ALA A 111 -13.00 -4.08 -7.69
C ALA A 111 -12.20 -4.85 -8.74
N ILE A 112 -10.91 -5.09 -8.44
CA ILE A 112 -9.98 -5.77 -9.32
C ILE A 112 -10.37 -7.24 -9.47
N THR A 113 -10.51 -7.68 -10.71
CA THR A 113 -10.80 -9.05 -11.08
C THR A 113 -9.54 -9.82 -11.47
N ALA A 114 -9.65 -11.15 -11.65
CA ALA A 114 -8.54 -11.96 -12.17
C ALA A 114 -8.11 -11.53 -13.58
N VAL A 115 -9.07 -11.06 -14.40
CA VAL A 115 -8.80 -10.54 -15.75
C VAL A 115 -7.99 -9.26 -15.70
N ASP A 116 -8.35 -8.33 -14.79
CA ASP A 116 -7.62 -7.07 -14.60
C ASP A 116 -6.20 -7.35 -14.10
N PHE A 117 -6.05 -8.28 -13.16
CA PHE A 117 -4.75 -8.68 -12.66
C PHE A 117 -3.89 -9.37 -13.73
N ALA A 118 -4.47 -10.23 -14.56
CA ALA A 118 -3.79 -10.84 -15.69
C ALA A 118 -3.31 -9.78 -16.72
N PHE A 119 -4.14 -8.78 -16.98
CA PHE A 119 -3.78 -7.66 -17.84
C PHE A 119 -2.64 -6.84 -17.25
N TYR A 120 -2.70 -6.55 -15.95
CA TYR A 120 -1.64 -5.87 -15.21
C TYR A 120 -0.30 -6.61 -15.33
N LEU A 121 -0.27 -7.93 -15.09
CA LEU A 121 0.95 -8.75 -15.21
C LEU A 121 1.57 -8.68 -16.60
N LYS A 122 0.76 -8.73 -17.67
CA LYS A 122 1.24 -8.59 -19.05
C LYS A 122 1.85 -7.21 -19.29
N LYS A 123 1.22 -6.14 -18.79
CA LYS A 123 1.74 -4.77 -18.89
C LYS A 123 3.02 -4.58 -18.08
N LEU A 124 3.06 -5.13 -16.87
CA LEU A 124 4.26 -5.11 -16.04
C LEU A 124 5.43 -5.81 -16.75
N ARG A 125 5.18 -6.99 -17.35
CA ARG A 125 6.19 -7.73 -18.11
C ARG A 125 6.69 -6.93 -19.31
N SER A 126 5.79 -6.31 -20.07
CA SER A 126 6.14 -5.46 -21.21
C SER A 126 7.03 -4.28 -20.81
N LYS A 127 6.72 -3.64 -19.67
CA LYS A 127 7.50 -2.51 -19.12
C LYS A 127 8.88 -2.93 -18.60
N SER A 128 9.00 -4.13 -18.03
CA SER A 128 10.25 -4.63 -17.43
C SER A 128 11.18 -5.30 -18.42
N GLY A 129 10.82 -5.39 -19.71
CA GLY A 129 11.64 -6.02 -20.76
C GLY A 129 11.90 -7.51 -20.50
N THR A 130 13.14 -7.98 -20.65
CA THR A 130 13.51 -9.39 -20.52
C THR A 130 13.98 -9.79 -19.13
N LYS A 131 14.22 -8.82 -18.23
CA LYS A 131 14.75 -9.07 -16.88
C LYS A 131 13.81 -10.02 -16.09
N PRO A 132 14.29 -11.14 -15.54
CA PRO A 132 13.43 -12.03 -14.77
C PRO A 132 12.93 -11.33 -13.50
N LEU A 133 11.66 -11.55 -13.14
CA LEU A 133 11.01 -10.89 -12.02
C LEU A 133 10.68 -11.87 -10.90
N ALA A 134 10.75 -11.41 -9.66
CA ALA A 134 10.12 -12.04 -8.51
C ALA A 134 9.09 -11.06 -7.94
N LEU A 135 7.81 -11.44 -7.89
CA LEU A 135 6.72 -10.57 -7.52
C LEU A 135 6.29 -10.86 -6.08
N PHE A 136 6.62 -9.94 -5.18
CA PHE A 136 6.25 -10.02 -3.77
C PHE A 136 4.85 -9.41 -3.56
N MET A 137 3.91 -10.21 -3.07
CA MET A 137 2.51 -9.83 -2.90
C MET A 137 1.83 -10.60 -1.77
N ASP A 138 0.62 -10.22 -1.42
CA ASP A 138 -0.21 -10.97 -0.48
C ASP A 138 -0.78 -12.27 -1.09
N ARG A 139 -1.51 -13.03 -0.26
CA ARG A 139 -2.09 -14.33 -0.65
C ARG A 139 -3.56 -14.22 -1.07
N LEU A 140 -3.96 -13.17 -1.78
CA LEU A 140 -5.33 -13.08 -2.27
C LEU A 140 -5.70 -14.26 -3.20
N ALA A 141 -6.98 -14.64 -3.17
CA ALA A 141 -7.47 -15.73 -4.00
C ALA A 141 -7.28 -15.46 -5.51
N VAL A 142 -7.40 -14.19 -5.91
CA VAL A 142 -7.19 -13.74 -7.29
C VAL A 142 -5.79 -14.12 -7.78
N HIS A 143 -4.74 -13.96 -6.95
CA HIS A 143 -3.35 -14.24 -7.32
C HIS A 143 -3.05 -15.73 -7.58
N LYS A 144 -3.95 -16.62 -7.13
CA LYS A 144 -3.85 -18.08 -7.26
C LYS A 144 -4.93 -18.67 -8.15
N SER A 145 -5.67 -17.84 -8.85
CA SER A 145 -6.74 -18.28 -9.73
C SER A 145 -6.20 -19.10 -10.90
N LYS A 146 -7.09 -19.89 -11.52
CA LYS A 146 -6.74 -20.71 -12.69
C LYS A 146 -6.29 -19.87 -13.89
N GLU A 147 -6.77 -18.65 -13.99
CA GLU A 147 -6.40 -17.69 -15.03
C GLU A 147 -4.98 -17.14 -14.85
N ILE A 148 -4.55 -16.99 -13.59
CA ILE A 148 -3.26 -16.38 -13.24
C ILE A 148 -2.13 -17.42 -13.20
N THR A 149 -2.39 -18.61 -12.68
CA THR A 149 -1.36 -19.64 -12.48
C THR A 149 -0.50 -19.93 -13.73
N PRO A 150 -1.05 -20.06 -14.95
CA PRO A 150 -0.23 -20.29 -16.14
C PRO A 150 0.62 -19.09 -16.55
N LEU A 151 0.22 -17.87 -16.14
CA LEU A 151 0.94 -16.65 -16.50
C LEU A 151 2.28 -16.52 -15.79
N TRP A 152 2.45 -17.09 -14.61
CA TRP A 152 3.71 -17.04 -13.88
C TRP A 152 4.87 -17.58 -14.71
N THR A 153 4.70 -18.77 -15.27
CA THR A 153 5.71 -19.39 -16.13
C THR A 153 5.81 -18.68 -17.47
N LYS A 154 4.67 -18.39 -18.14
CA LYS A 154 4.64 -17.74 -19.45
C LYS A 154 5.33 -16.38 -19.46
N LEU A 155 5.21 -15.61 -18.37
CA LEU A 155 5.79 -14.28 -18.26
C LEU A 155 7.16 -14.26 -17.57
N ASN A 156 7.72 -15.43 -17.22
CA ASN A 156 8.95 -15.55 -16.42
C ASN A 156 8.90 -14.70 -15.13
N ILE A 157 7.80 -14.82 -14.40
CA ILE A 157 7.57 -14.16 -13.11
C ILE A 157 7.50 -15.23 -12.01
N LYS A 158 8.31 -15.11 -10.97
CA LYS A 158 8.27 -15.97 -9.78
C LYS A 158 7.37 -15.30 -8.72
N PRO A 159 6.21 -15.87 -8.38
CA PRO A 159 5.42 -15.32 -7.29
C PRO A 159 6.09 -15.61 -5.94
N VAL A 160 6.19 -14.61 -5.08
CA VAL A 160 6.67 -14.69 -3.69
C VAL A 160 5.56 -14.18 -2.79
N PHE A 161 4.96 -15.07 -2.00
CA PHE A 161 3.79 -14.72 -1.22
C PHE A 161 4.15 -14.33 0.21
N ASN A 162 3.67 -13.18 0.64
CA ASN A 162 3.83 -12.68 2.00
C ASN A 162 3.27 -13.66 3.06
N VAL A 163 3.76 -13.54 4.29
CA VAL A 163 3.17 -14.22 5.44
C VAL A 163 1.77 -13.67 5.69
N SER A 164 0.81 -14.56 5.95
CA SER A 164 -0.57 -14.17 6.21
C SER A 164 -0.66 -13.20 7.40
N TYR A 165 -1.52 -12.19 7.28
CA TYR A 165 -1.76 -11.16 8.31
C TYR A 165 -0.56 -10.26 8.65
N SER A 166 0.44 -10.18 7.79
CA SER A 166 1.68 -9.41 8.01
C SER A 166 1.92 -8.39 6.89
N PRO A 167 1.04 -7.40 6.73
CA PRO A 167 1.21 -6.36 5.70
C PRO A 167 2.50 -5.54 5.88
N GLU A 168 3.02 -5.45 7.12
CA GLU A 168 4.26 -4.75 7.45
C GLU A 168 5.50 -5.30 6.74
N PHE A 169 5.46 -6.53 6.25
CA PHE A 169 6.56 -7.12 5.46
C PHE A 169 6.47 -6.75 3.99
N ASN A 170 5.33 -6.19 3.52
CA ASN A 170 5.21 -5.65 2.17
C ASN A 170 5.51 -4.15 2.17
N GLY A 171 6.68 -3.75 1.65
CA GLY A 171 7.13 -2.35 1.66
C GLY A 171 6.18 -1.38 0.97
N ILE A 172 5.38 -1.83 0.00
CA ILE A 172 4.43 -0.98 -0.74
C ILE A 172 3.29 -0.46 0.15
N GLU A 173 2.93 -1.15 1.22
CA GLU A 173 1.90 -0.72 2.15
C GLU A 173 2.24 0.62 2.84
N ALA A 174 3.52 0.83 3.14
CA ALA A 174 3.99 2.10 3.68
C ALA A 174 3.90 3.23 2.65
N VAL A 175 4.18 2.92 1.38
CA VAL A 175 3.96 3.84 0.24
C VAL A 175 2.49 4.18 0.10
N PHE A 176 1.60 3.20 0.13
CA PHE A 176 0.15 3.41 0.06
C PHE A 176 -0.38 4.31 1.17
N SER A 177 0.17 4.19 2.37
CA SER A 177 -0.18 5.09 3.48
C SER A 177 0.18 6.55 3.18
N LYS A 178 1.30 6.81 2.49
CA LYS A 178 1.72 8.15 2.07
C LYS A 178 0.84 8.66 0.92
N VAL A 179 0.59 7.83 -0.08
CA VAL A 179 -0.29 8.14 -1.21
C VAL A 179 -1.70 8.50 -0.74
N LYS A 180 -2.31 7.68 0.15
CA LYS A 180 -3.63 8.00 0.73
C LYS A 180 -3.65 9.30 1.51
N ARG A 181 -2.59 9.59 2.25
CA ARG A 181 -2.50 10.85 3.01
C ARG A 181 -2.49 12.04 2.08
N HIS A 182 -1.69 12.01 1.01
CA HIS A 182 -1.62 13.08 0.02
C HIS A 182 -2.97 13.24 -0.69
N PHE A 183 -3.52 12.17 -1.24
CA PHE A 183 -4.82 12.16 -1.89
C PHE A 183 -5.93 12.78 -1.01
N ASN A 184 -6.01 12.37 0.26
CA ASN A 184 -7.01 12.90 1.19
C ASN A 184 -6.78 14.38 1.52
N SER A 185 -5.52 14.82 1.60
CA SER A 185 -5.19 16.23 1.84
C SER A 185 -5.59 17.09 0.66
N GLN A 186 -5.26 16.68 -0.57
CA GLN A 186 -5.66 17.42 -1.78
C GLN A 186 -7.18 17.45 -1.95
N ARG A 187 -7.83 16.32 -1.70
CA ARG A 187 -9.30 16.28 -1.74
C ARG A 187 -9.94 17.25 -0.77
N LEU A 188 -9.44 17.31 0.47
CA LEU A 188 -9.95 18.26 1.47
C LEU A 188 -9.70 19.70 1.03
N ASN A 189 -8.49 20.00 0.55
CA ASN A 189 -8.14 21.33 0.05
C ASN A 189 -9.07 21.77 -1.11
N ASN A 190 -9.32 20.87 -2.07
CA ASN A 190 -10.20 21.17 -3.20
C ASN A 190 -11.65 21.38 -2.75
N LEU A 191 -12.14 20.59 -1.78
CA LEU A 191 -13.47 20.75 -1.22
C LEU A 191 -13.64 22.11 -0.50
N VAL A 192 -12.66 22.49 0.32
CA VAL A 192 -12.70 23.78 1.07
C VAL A 192 -12.65 24.97 0.12
N ASN A 193 -11.85 24.89 -0.94
CA ASN A 193 -11.68 25.96 -1.92
C ASN A 193 -12.67 25.90 -3.09
N LYS A 194 -13.63 24.96 -3.07
CA LYS A 194 -14.63 24.71 -4.14
C LYS A 194 -13.99 24.50 -5.52
N ILE A 195 -12.85 23.82 -5.55
CA ILE A 195 -12.14 23.46 -6.77
C ILE A 195 -12.60 22.07 -7.22
N GLY A 196 -12.79 21.89 -8.52
CA GLY A 196 -13.14 20.58 -9.09
C GLY A 196 -12.11 19.51 -8.73
N PHE A 197 -12.57 18.29 -8.46
CA PHE A 197 -11.72 17.17 -8.05
C PHE A 197 -11.81 16.03 -9.06
N ASN A 198 -10.66 15.65 -9.64
CA ASN A 198 -10.54 14.46 -10.48
C ASN A 198 -9.74 13.41 -9.73
N ALA A 199 -10.41 12.33 -9.31
CA ALA A 199 -9.81 11.30 -8.48
C ALA A 199 -8.59 10.62 -9.15
N ASP A 200 -8.69 10.33 -10.45
CA ASP A 200 -7.64 9.61 -11.17
C ASP A 200 -6.38 10.46 -11.29
N LYS A 201 -6.51 11.72 -11.65
CA LYS A 201 -5.39 12.69 -11.70
C LYS A 201 -4.73 12.86 -10.32
N GLU A 202 -5.53 12.94 -9.27
CA GLU A 202 -4.98 13.11 -7.91
C GLU A 202 -4.31 11.82 -7.39
N ILE A 203 -4.78 10.64 -7.79
CA ILE A 203 -4.12 9.37 -7.50
C ILE A 203 -2.78 9.32 -8.23
N GLU A 204 -2.74 9.63 -9.53
CA GLU A 204 -1.52 9.67 -10.32
C GLU A 204 -0.50 10.66 -9.75
N ALA A 205 -0.94 11.88 -9.42
CA ALA A 205 -0.11 12.89 -8.78
C ALA A 205 0.46 12.42 -7.43
N ALA A 206 -0.37 11.76 -6.61
CA ALA A 206 0.06 11.22 -5.32
C ALA A 206 1.14 10.14 -5.46
N PHE A 207 1.05 9.27 -6.46
CA PHE A 207 2.11 8.30 -6.77
C PHE A 207 3.37 8.99 -7.34
N GLY A 208 3.20 10.04 -8.15
CA GLY A 208 4.31 10.83 -8.70
C GLY A 208 5.19 11.53 -7.65
N LEU A 209 4.66 11.75 -6.45
CA LEU A 209 5.43 12.31 -5.31
C LEU A 209 6.28 11.27 -4.56
N ILE A 210 6.19 10.01 -4.91
CA ILE A 210 6.97 8.96 -4.27
C ILE A 210 8.32 8.83 -4.97
N THR A 211 9.38 9.13 -4.24
CA THR A 211 10.76 9.03 -4.75
C THR A 211 11.31 7.60 -4.66
N VAL A 212 12.35 7.33 -5.43
CA VAL A 212 13.10 6.05 -5.36
C VAL A 212 13.62 5.80 -3.95
N ASP A 213 14.24 6.83 -3.32
CA ASP A 213 14.77 6.72 -1.96
C ASP A 213 13.69 6.35 -0.94
N HIS A 214 12.48 6.88 -1.12
CA HIS A 214 11.36 6.53 -0.26
C HIS A 214 10.95 5.07 -0.42
N CYS A 215 10.88 4.56 -1.66
CA CYS A 215 10.61 3.14 -1.93
C CYS A 215 11.70 2.26 -1.32
N ALA A 216 12.97 2.59 -1.52
CA ALA A 216 14.10 1.88 -0.97
C ALA A 216 14.07 1.85 0.58
N ALA A 217 13.73 2.96 1.23
CA ALA A 217 13.58 3.03 2.68
C ALA A 217 12.43 2.14 3.18
N CYS A 218 11.28 2.10 2.47
CA CYS A 218 10.15 1.24 2.81
C CYS A 218 10.52 -0.24 2.69
N VAL A 219 11.21 -0.63 1.63
CA VAL A 219 11.69 -2.00 1.43
C VAL A 219 12.69 -2.40 2.51
N ARG A 220 13.70 -1.57 2.80
CA ARG A 220 14.66 -1.87 3.88
C ARG A 220 13.98 -2.07 5.22
N LYS A 221 12.99 -1.23 5.55
CA LYS A 221 12.23 -1.35 6.79
C LYS A 221 11.42 -2.63 6.85
N SER A 222 10.73 -3.01 5.79
CA SER A 222 9.93 -4.24 5.75
C SER A 222 10.79 -5.49 5.86
N LEU A 223 11.93 -5.53 5.17
CA LEU A 223 12.89 -6.64 5.28
C LEU A 223 13.55 -6.71 6.67
N PHE A 224 13.84 -5.58 7.30
CA PHE A 224 14.33 -5.54 8.69
C PHE A 224 13.31 -6.13 9.66
N LEU A 225 12.03 -5.77 9.51
CA LEU A 225 10.95 -6.32 10.34
C LEU A 225 10.81 -7.82 10.13
N LEU A 226 10.84 -8.29 8.88
CA LEU A 226 10.77 -9.72 8.56
C LEU A 226 11.94 -10.51 9.18
N LYS A 227 13.17 -9.99 9.09
CA LYS A 227 14.35 -10.62 9.69
C LYS A 227 14.30 -10.68 11.21
N ARG A 228 13.67 -9.70 11.85
CA ARG A 228 13.52 -9.70 13.32
C ARG A 228 12.54 -10.77 13.81
N GLU A 229 11.55 -11.11 13.02
CA GLU A 229 10.50 -12.08 13.35
C GLU A 229 10.84 -13.51 12.88
N SER A 230 11.93 -13.69 12.14
CA SER A 230 12.44 -14.99 11.66
C SER A 230 13.51 -15.54 12.60
#